data_8d52f99fe94e3d4bf6537108f5dc6298
#
_entry.id   8d52f99fe94e3d4bf6537108f5dc6298
#
_cell.length_a   1.000
_cell.length_b   1.000
_cell.length_c   1.000
_cell.angle_alpha   90.00
_cell.angle_beta   90.00
_cell.angle_gamma   90.00
#
_symmetry.space_group_name_H-M   'P 1'
#
loop_
_entity.id
_entity.type
_entity.pdbx_description
1 polymer ?
#
loop_
_entity_poly.entity_id
_entity_poly.type
_entity_poly.pdbx_seq_one_letter_code
_entity_poly.pdbx_strand_id
1 'polypeptide(L)'
;MNKFRPILILSLFILFMVSLGAISAEELNSTVVNDAQATDSIYVDSNAVIGGDGALNNPMNNIGDAVNSANNNSIIHVKGGNYSTSDNSKIIINKTITIESYDGTAVINGKYSDYVFYITDKGSLTLKNIEFVNTEYST
;
A
#
# COMPACT_ATOMS: atom_id res chain seq x y z
N MET A 1 -61.58 -33.98 6.40
CA MET A 1 -60.13 -34.17 6.66
C MET A 1 -59.36 -33.47 5.55
N ASN A 2 -58.65 -32.42 5.89
CA ASN A 2 -58.08 -31.45 4.97
C ASN A 2 -56.82 -31.94 4.22
N LYS A 3 -57.00 -32.38 2.97
CA LYS A 3 -55.89 -32.74 2.09
C LYS A 3 -55.23 -31.55 1.38
N PHE A 4 -55.63 -30.32 1.66
CA PHE A 4 -55.13 -29.11 0.94
C PHE A 4 -54.01 -28.32 1.66
N ARG A 5 -53.67 -28.68 2.90
CA ARG A 5 -52.65 -27.96 3.66
C ARG A 5 -51.22 -28.11 3.15
N PRO A 6 -50.76 -29.26 2.66
CA PRO A 6 -49.36 -29.38 2.21
C PRO A 6 -49.07 -28.61 0.93
N ILE A 7 -50.06 -28.47 0.02
CA ILE A 7 -49.85 -27.77 -1.25
C ILE A 7 -49.74 -26.27 -1.04
N LEU A 8 -50.53 -25.72 -0.11
CA LEU A 8 -50.50 -24.29 0.21
C LEU A 8 -49.17 -23.86 0.90
N ILE A 9 -48.66 -24.75 1.76
CA ILE A 9 -47.37 -24.52 2.43
C ILE A 9 -46.22 -24.63 1.43
N LEU A 10 -46.28 -25.57 0.52
CA LEU A 10 -45.27 -25.73 -0.52
C LEU A 10 -45.28 -24.56 -1.51
N SER A 11 -46.46 -24.07 -1.88
CA SER A 11 -46.61 -22.90 -2.72
C SER A 11 -46.07 -21.63 -2.06
N LEU A 12 -46.32 -21.44 -0.76
CA LEU A 12 -45.81 -20.32 -0.01
C LEU A 12 -44.27 -20.36 0.15
N PHE A 13 -43.71 -21.58 0.35
CA PHE A 13 -42.29 -21.78 0.45
C PHE A 13 -41.55 -21.52 -0.87
N ILE A 14 -42.14 -21.97 -2.00
CA ILE A 14 -41.59 -21.71 -3.32
C ILE A 14 -41.65 -20.20 -3.66
N LEU A 15 -42.75 -19.55 -3.29
CA LEU A 15 -42.87 -18.09 -3.48
C LEU A 15 -41.85 -17.31 -2.64
N PHE A 16 -41.57 -17.77 -1.43
CA PHE A 16 -40.55 -17.18 -0.56
C PHE A 16 -39.13 -17.39 -1.10
N MET A 17 -38.83 -18.56 -1.64
CA MET A 17 -37.51 -18.85 -2.25
C MET A 17 -37.28 -18.04 -3.53
N VAL A 18 -38.31 -17.81 -4.34
CA VAL A 18 -38.20 -16.98 -5.56
C VAL A 18 -37.98 -15.52 -5.19
N SER A 19 -38.55 -15.02 -4.09
CA SER A 19 -38.32 -13.65 -3.63
C SER A 19 -36.92 -13.43 -3.04
N LEU A 20 -36.34 -14.48 -2.40
CA LEU A 20 -34.98 -14.41 -1.90
C LEU A 20 -33.93 -14.47 -3.03
N GLY A 21 -34.24 -15.16 -4.13
CA GLY A 21 -33.36 -15.22 -5.31
C GLY A 21 -33.30 -13.94 -6.12
N ALA A 22 -34.38 -13.12 -6.07
CA ALA A 22 -34.42 -11.84 -6.77
C ALA A 22 -33.60 -10.72 -6.08
N ILE A 23 -33.43 -10.80 -4.78
CA ILE A 23 -32.64 -9.80 -4.02
C ILE A 23 -31.14 -10.01 -4.25
N SER A 24 -30.71 -11.22 -4.54
CA SER A 24 -29.29 -11.53 -4.73
C SER A 24 -28.72 -11.07 -6.09
N ALA A 25 -29.57 -10.81 -7.08
CA ALA A 25 -29.14 -10.44 -8.43
C ALA A 25 -28.96 -8.90 -8.60
N GLU A 26 -29.62 -8.10 -7.78
CA GLU A 26 -29.48 -6.63 -7.86
C GLU A 26 -28.31 -6.08 -7.01
N GLU A 27 -27.89 -6.79 -5.98
CA GLU A 27 -26.72 -6.36 -5.19
C GLU A 27 -25.37 -6.65 -5.87
N LEU A 28 -25.33 -7.58 -6.84
CA LEU A 28 -24.09 -7.88 -7.57
C LEU A 28 -23.76 -6.89 -8.68
N ASN A 29 -24.66 -5.97 -9.02
CA ASN A 29 -24.43 -4.98 -10.08
C ASN A 29 -24.15 -3.56 -9.54
N SER A 30 -24.05 -3.40 -8.24
CA SER A 30 -23.76 -2.12 -7.58
C SER A 30 -22.31 -1.97 -7.10
N THR A 31 -21.47 -2.96 -7.28
CA THR A 31 -20.02 -2.77 -7.21
C THR A 31 -19.51 -2.36 -8.58
N VAL A 32 -19.94 -1.19 -9.05
CA VAL A 32 -19.03 -0.35 -9.80
C VAL A 32 -17.91 -0.05 -8.81
N VAL A 33 -16.92 -0.91 -8.77
CA VAL A 33 -15.62 -0.53 -8.27
C VAL A 33 -15.23 0.67 -9.11
N ASN A 34 -15.44 1.88 -8.58
CA ASN A 34 -14.60 2.97 -8.96
C ASN A 34 -13.20 2.41 -8.69
N ASP A 35 -12.52 2.06 -9.74
CA ASP A 35 -11.09 1.81 -9.75
C ASP A 35 -10.35 3.14 -9.49
N ALA A 36 -10.65 3.75 -8.36
CA ALA A 36 -9.71 4.54 -7.62
C ALA A 36 -8.73 3.50 -7.11
N GLN A 37 -7.72 3.19 -7.92
CA GLN A 37 -6.62 2.33 -7.61
C GLN A 37 -6.21 2.63 -6.17
N ALA A 38 -6.53 1.70 -5.25
CA ALA A 38 -6.21 1.88 -3.85
C ALA A 38 -4.70 2.13 -3.80
N THR A 39 -4.32 3.34 -3.41
CA THR A 39 -2.91 3.70 -3.31
C THR A 39 -2.32 2.82 -2.22
N ASP A 40 -1.43 1.94 -2.60
CA ASP A 40 -0.75 1.05 -1.67
C ASP A 40 0.14 1.88 -0.75
N SER A 41 -0.06 1.74 0.56
CA SER A 41 0.67 2.48 1.59
C SER A 41 1.63 1.57 2.32
N ILE A 42 2.90 1.93 2.33
CA ILE A 42 3.98 1.21 3.02
C ILE A 42 4.59 2.15 4.05
N TYR A 43 4.75 1.68 5.28
CA TYR A 43 5.30 2.46 6.38
C TYR A 43 6.72 2.03 6.70
N VAL A 44 7.58 3.03 6.99
CA VAL A 44 9.00 2.87 7.34
C VAL A 44 9.30 3.64 8.61
N ASP A 45 9.97 3.01 9.57
CA ASP A 45 10.52 3.61 10.77
C ASP A 45 11.94 3.08 11.00
N SER A 46 12.95 3.94 10.99
CA SER A 46 14.37 3.53 11.19
C SER A 46 14.63 2.83 12.53
N ASN A 47 13.73 2.97 13.49
CA ASN A 47 13.79 2.29 14.79
C ASN A 47 12.96 0.99 14.84
N ALA A 48 12.29 0.63 13.76
CA ALA A 48 11.52 -0.60 13.70
C ALA A 48 12.42 -1.85 13.75
N VAL A 49 11.83 -2.95 14.18
CA VAL A 49 12.51 -4.26 14.15
C VAL A 49 12.66 -4.71 12.70
N ILE A 50 13.79 -5.34 12.39
CA ILE A 50 14.05 -5.92 11.06
C ILE A 50 12.96 -6.96 10.73
N GLY A 51 12.46 -6.93 9.50
CA GLY A 51 11.46 -7.89 9.01
C GLY A 51 10.01 -7.42 9.16
N GLY A 52 9.79 -6.11 9.36
CA GLY A 52 8.46 -5.51 9.23
C GLY A 52 7.87 -5.72 7.83
N ASP A 53 6.55 -5.81 7.73
CA ASP A 53 5.80 -6.02 6.49
C ASP A 53 5.34 -4.72 5.81
N GLY A 54 5.64 -3.57 6.41
CA GLY A 54 5.26 -2.25 5.92
C GLY A 54 3.87 -1.79 6.36
N ALA A 55 3.17 -2.53 7.19
CA ALA A 55 1.97 -2.03 7.84
C ALA A 55 2.31 -0.94 8.88
N LEU A 56 1.37 -0.04 9.17
CA LEU A 56 1.58 1.03 10.14
C LEU A 56 2.02 0.52 11.53
N ASN A 57 1.49 -0.62 11.96
CA ASN A 57 1.80 -1.26 13.25
C ASN A 57 2.99 -2.24 13.18
N ASN A 58 3.54 -2.48 11.98
CA ASN A 58 4.70 -3.34 11.74
C ASN A 58 5.54 -2.76 10.58
N PRO A 59 6.08 -1.52 10.72
CA PRO A 59 6.77 -0.84 9.63
C PRO A 59 8.09 -1.54 9.27
N MET A 60 8.51 -1.34 8.03
CA MET A 60 9.87 -1.71 7.60
C MET A 60 10.89 -0.80 8.26
N ASN A 61 12.13 -1.28 8.44
CA ASN A 61 13.16 -0.51 9.10
C ASN A 61 14.07 0.28 8.13
N ASN A 62 13.91 0.13 6.83
CA ASN A 62 14.68 0.85 5.82
C ASN A 62 13.86 1.17 4.56
N ILE A 63 14.31 2.18 3.82
CA ILE A 63 13.63 2.68 2.62
C ILE A 63 13.83 1.73 1.43
N GLY A 64 14.98 1.06 1.34
CA GLY A 64 15.27 0.14 0.23
C GLY A 64 14.30 -1.01 0.16
N ASP A 65 14.03 -1.67 1.29
CA ASP A 65 13.04 -2.76 1.35
C ASP A 65 11.63 -2.27 1.02
N ALA A 66 11.26 -1.08 1.50
CA ALA A 66 9.98 -0.47 1.18
C ALA A 66 9.82 -0.19 -0.32
N VAL A 67 10.85 0.36 -0.97
CA VAL A 67 10.85 0.57 -2.42
C VAL A 67 10.76 -0.75 -3.18
N ASN A 68 11.48 -1.78 -2.75
CA ASN A 68 11.44 -3.10 -3.38
C ASN A 68 10.05 -3.75 -3.29
N SER A 69 9.36 -3.58 -2.16
CA SER A 69 8.02 -4.12 -1.90
C SER A 69 6.91 -3.29 -2.56
N ALA A 70 7.16 -2.02 -2.87
CA ALA A 70 6.16 -1.11 -3.41
C ALA A 70 5.68 -1.53 -4.80
N ASN A 71 4.40 -1.33 -5.07
CA ASN A 71 3.80 -1.40 -6.39
C ASN A 71 3.91 -0.05 -7.12
N ASN A 72 3.51 -0.03 -8.39
CA ASN A 72 3.40 1.23 -9.12
C ASN A 72 2.31 2.11 -8.48
N ASN A 73 2.60 3.40 -8.33
CA ASN A 73 1.78 4.41 -7.64
C ASN A 73 1.66 4.24 -6.11
N SER A 74 2.45 3.39 -5.47
CA SER A 74 2.50 3.30 -4.00
C SER A 74 2.98 4.61 -3.35
N ILE A 75 2.52 4.83 -2.12
CA ILE A 75 3.04 5.86 -1.23
C ILE A 75 3.84 5.19 -0.11
N ILE A 76 5.08 5.57 0.04
CA ILE A 76 5.95 5.12 1.13
C ILE A 76 5.98 6.24 2.19
N HIS A 77 5.40 5.95 3.34
CA HIS A 77 5.35 6.84 4.49
C HIS A 77 6.56 6.58 5.38
N VAL A 78 7.50 7.51 5.37
CA VAL A 78 8.75 7.41 6.12
C VAL A 78 8.64 8.24 7.39
N LYS A 79 8.76 7.62 8.56
CA LYS A 79 8.71 8.34 9.83
C LYS A 79 9.89 9.30 9.96
N GLY A 80 9.66 10.46 10.56
CA GLY A 80 10.73 11.42 10.86
C GLY A 80 11.86 10.76 11.67
N GLY A 81 13.12 10.99 11.24
CA GLY A 81 14.29 10.37 11.86
C GLY A 81 15.47 10.24 10.90
N ASN A 82 16.53 9.56 11.35
CA ASN A 82 17.77 9.39 10.58
C ASN A 82 17.82 8.01 9.89
N TYR A 83 18.09 8.03 8.60
CA TYR A 83 18.24 6.86 7.73
C TYR A 83 19.67 6.82 7.19
N SER A 84 20.59 6.19 7.93
CA SER A 84 22.04 6.24 7.68
C SER A 84 22.68 4.89 7.36
N THR A 85 21.90 3.83 7.21
CA THR A 85 22.41 2.50 6.81
C THR A 85 22.54 2.40 5.29
N SER A 86 23.34 1.44 4.81
CA SER A 86 23.53 1.15 3.39
C SER A 86 22.21 0.86 2.66
N ASP A 87 21.23 0.29 3.37
CA ASP A 87 19.93 -0.09 2.83
C ASP A 87 19.01 1.13 2.54
N ASN A 88 19.45 2.33 2.94
CA ASN A 88 18.81 3.61 2.62
C ASN A 88 19.54 4.37 1.51
N SER A 89 20.39 3.71 0.74
CA SER A 89 21.12 4.26 -0.40
C SER A 89 21.25 3.26 -1.53
N LYS A 90 21.70 3.69 -2.71
CA LYS A 90 21.79 2.88 -3.95
C LYS A 90 20.46 2.25 -4.37
N ILE A 91 19.37 2.95 -4.07
CA ILE A 91 18.00 2.47 -4.31
C ILE A 91 17.61 2.77 -5.76
N ILE A 92 17.19 1.73 -6.49
CA ILE A 92 16.77 1.85 -7.89
C ILE A 92 15.27 2.09 -7.95
N ILE A 93 14.87 3.17 -8.61
CA ILE A 93 13.47 3.52 -8.84
C ILE A 93 13.11 3.20 -10.30
N ASN A 94 12.39 2.12 -10.51
CA ASN A 94 11.93 1.64 -11.82
C ASN A 94 10.39 1.64 -11.96
N LYS A 95 9.72 2.33 -11.07
CA LYS A 95 8.25 2.46 -10.97
C LYS A 95 7.88 3.87 -10.51
N THR A 96 6.64 4.27 -10.65
CA THR A 96 6.14 5.54 -10.11
C THR A 96 5.82 5.37 -8.64
N ILE A 97 6.48 6.14 -7.76
CA ILE A 97 6.22 6.11 -6.32
C ILE A 97 6.32 7.50 -5.72
N THR A 98 5.69 7.67 -4.58
CA THR A 98 5.87 8.83 -3.70
C THR A 98 6.53 8.36 -2.40
N ILE A 99 7.56 9.06 -1.95
CA ILE A 99 8.14 8.90 -0.62
C ILE A 99 7.88 10.18 0.14
N GLU A 100 7.14 10.09 1.23
CA GLU A 100 6.80 11.25 2.04
C GLU A 100 7.05 10.98 3.52
N SER A 101 7.61 11.97 4.20
CA SER A 101 7.81 11.85 5.64
C SER A 101 6.55 12.20 6.41
N TYR A 102 6.26 11.44 7.45
CA TYR A 102 5.24 11.72 8.46
C TYR A 102 5.90 11.80 9.85
N ASP A 103 5.26 12.49 10.78
CA ASP A 103 5.75 12.65 12.15
C ASP A 103 7.20 13.21 12.22
N GLY A 104 7.43 14.29 11.46
CA GLY A 104 8.72 14.99 11.38
C GLY A 104 9.40 14.86 10.02
N THR A 105 10.65 15.30 9.93
CA THR A 105 11.48 15.23 8.71
C THR A 105 12.28 13.93 8.71
N ALA A 106 12.25 13.20 7.60
CA ALA A 106 13.15 12.08 7.38
C ALA A 106 14.46 12.58 6.77
N VAL A 107 15.57 12.29 7.45
CA VAL A 107 16.93 12.68 7.04
C VAL A 107 17.65 11.46 6.50
N ILE A 108 17.95 11.46 5.20
CA ILE A 108 18.68 10.37 4.53
C ILE A 108 20.13 10.76 4.40
N ASN A 109 21.02 9.94 4.96
CA ASN A 109 22.45 10.16 4.95
C ASN A 109 23.14 9.39 3.81
N GLY A 110 23.60 10.11 2.78
CA GLY A 110 24.27 9.55 1.62
C GLY A 110 25.77 9.24 1.79
N LYS A 111 26.34 9.43 2.98
CA LYS A 111 27.79 9.40 3.26
C LYS A 111 28.55 8.20 2.71
N TYR A 112 27.89 7.07 2.53
CA TYR A 112 28.54 5.83 2.14
C TYR A 112 28.17 5.36 0.73
N SER A 113 27.65 6.29 -0.09
CA SER A 113 27.09 5.91 -1.40
C SER A 113 27.29 7.00 -2.44
N ASP A 114 27.53 6.59 -3.67
CA ASP A 114 27.62 7.48 -4.82
C ASP A 114 26.28 8.16 -5.14
N TYR A 115 25.17 7.55 -4.72
CA TYR A 115 23.82 8.08 -4.87
C TYR A 115 22.87 7.48 -3.82
N VAL A 116 21.81 8.18 -3.50
CA VAL A 116 20.72 7.67 -2.69
C VAL A 116 19.70 6.95 -3.60
N PHE A 117 19.19 7.66 -4.61
CA PHE A 117 18.25 7.12 -5.58
C PHE A 117 18.81 7.18 -6.99
N TYR A 118 18.61 6.12 -7.75
CA TYR A 118 18.82 6.07 -9.19
C TYR A 118 17.49 5.84 -9.89
N ILE A 119 17.01 6.84 -10.64
CA ILE A 119 15.71 6.77 -11.31
C ILE A 119 15.94 6.33 -12.74
N THR A 120 15.37 5.17 -13.11
CA THR A 120 15.45 4.64 -14.48
C THR A 120 14.48 5.38 -15.41
N ASP A 121 14.56 5.13 -16.69
CA ASP A 121 13.65 5.68 -17.72
C ASP A 121 12.17 5.29 -17.51
N LYS A 122 11.90 4.23 -16.74
CA LYS A 122 10.56 3.79 -16.37
C LYS A 122 10.14 4.24 -14.96
N GLY A 123 11.04 4.88 -14.23
CA GLY A 123 10.84 5.32 -12.88
C GLY A 123 10.34 6.76 -12.79
N SER A 124 9.55 7.04 -11.75
CA SER A 124 9.19 8.38 -11.33
C SER A 124 9.17 8.45 -9.82
N LEU A 125 9.81 9.46 -9.24
CA LEU A 125 9.92 9.62 -7.81
C LEU A 125 9.44 11.01 -7.40
N THR A 126 8.45 11.05 -6.51
CA THR A 126 8.02 12.26 -5.81
C THR A 126 8.52 12.19 -4.37
N LEU A 127 9.19 13.24 -3.92
CA LEU A 127 9.67 13.36 -2.54
C LEU A 127 8.95 14.49 -1.81
N LYS A 128 8.52 14.24 -0.56
CA LYS A 128 7.89 15.26 0.29
C LYS A 128 8.49 15.20 1.69
N ASN A 129 8.95 16.32 2.18
CA ASN A 129 9.54 16.48 3.52
C ASN A 129 10.69 15.50 3.81
N ILE A 130 11.57 15.30 2.81
CA ILE A 130 12.78 14.48 2.88
C ILE A 130 13.99 15.40 2.80
N GLU A 131 14.92 15.24 3.72
CA GLU A 131 16.21 15.93 3.75
C GLU A 131 17.33 14.95 3.39
N PHE A 132 18.31 15.44 2.63
CA PHE A 132 19.52 14.68 2.29
C PHE A 132 20.73 15.34 2.91
N VAL A 133 21.60 14.54 3.54
CA VAL A 133 22.85 15.00 4.13
C VAL A 133 24.00 14.11 3.65
N ASN A 134 25.21 14.69 3.63
CA ASN A 134 26.44 14.01 3.22
C ASN A 134 26.34 13.32 1.84
N THR A 135 25.77 14.03 0.86
CA THR A 135 25.63 13.56 -0.52
C THR A 135 26.72 14.09 -1.43
N GLU A 136 27.82 14.60 -0.87
CA GLU A 136 28.92 15.14 -1.65
C GLU A 136 29.73 14.03 -2.33
N TYR A 137 29.99 14.22 -3.63
CA TYR A 137 30.96 13.42 -4.36
C TYR A 137 32.36 13.69 -3.82
N SER A 138 33.03 12.65 -3.33
CA SER A 138 34.49 12.67 -3.19
C SER A 138 35.08 12.49 -4.59
N THR A 139 35.57 13.57 -5.16
CA THR A 139 36.39 13.57 -6.38
C THR A 139 37.76 12.96 -6.12
#